data_f274eb79e041ddec61f21b06d7118b24
#
_entry.id   f274eb79e041ddec61f21b06d7118b24
#
_cell.length_a   1.000
_cell.length_b   1.000
_cell.length_c   1.000
_cell.angle_alpha   90.00
_cell.angle_beta   90.00
_cell.angle_gamma   90.00
#
_symmetry.space_group_name_H-M   'P 1'
#
loop_
_entity.id
_entity.type
_entity.pdbx_description
1 polymer ?
#
loop_
_entity_poly.entity_id
_entity_poly.type
_entity_poly.pdbx_seq_one_letter_code
_entity_poly.pdbx_strand_id
1 'polypeptide(L)'
;MVHAFNRVRVSHIAERLPALLQRDPRAARPLAGLNVIDVGCGAGLVTEPISRLGADVLGIDAAERNVAVAERHARLSGASLRYRHALPEDCTDQAGTFDVVLCLEVVEHVGNLPRFLEALARLVAPRGVMLIGTLNRTLRSYITAIIGAEYVLGWLPHGTHDWHKFVRPAELDFTLKRYGFEIAESCGVAFNPLTMRWVINTDLSTNYLQFHRARG
;
A
#
# COMPACT_ATOMS: atom_id res chain seq x y z
N MET A 1 -17.57 4.10 -1.12
CA MET A 1 -16.84 3.58 0.06
C MET A 1 -15.32 3.52 -0.20
N VAL A 2 -14.82 2.86 -1.24
CA VAL A 2 -13.39 2.73 -1.60
C VAL A 2 -12.67 4.09 -1.70
N HIS A 3 -13.26 5.08 -2.34
CA HIS A 3 -12.68 6.43 -2.43
C HIS A 3 -12.49 7.11 -1.06
N ALA A 4 -13.43 6.93 -0.12
CA ALA A 4 -13.30 7.49 1.22
C ALA A 4 -12.20 6.78 2.03
N PHE A 5 -12.08 5.46 1.91
CA PHE A 5 -11.03 4.66 2.49
C PHE A 5 -9.64 5.07 1.95
N ASN A 6 -9.50 5.17 0.62
CA ASN A 6 -8.24 5.59 0.02
C ASN A 6 -7.86 7.02 0.41
N ARG A 7 -8.84 7.94 0.53
CA ARG A 7 -8.56 9.33 0.94
C ARG A 7 -7.88 9.39 2.31
N VAL A 8 -8.36 8.61 3.28
CA VAL A 8 -7.78 8.58 4.62
C VAL A 8 -6.37 8.00 4.61
N ARG A 9 -6.17 6.90 3.86
CA ARG A 9 -4.84 6.29 3.69
C ARG A 9 -3.86 7.25 3.04
N VAL A 10 -4.25 7.85 1.91
CA VAL A 10 -3.41 8.82 1.19
C VAL A 10 -3.05 10.03 2.06
N SER A 11 -4.01 10.57 2.82
CA SER A 11 -3.72 11.67 3.75
C SER A 11 -2.69 11.27 4.81
N HIS A 12 -2.82 10.07 5.38
CA HIS A 12 -1.87 9.57 6.36
C HIS A 12 -0.48 9.32 5.73
N ILE A 13 -0.42 8.72 4.55
CA ILE A 13 0.83 8.51 3.80
C ILE A 13 1.51 9.85 3.50
N ALA A 14 0.75 10.84 3.05
CA ALA A 14 1.24 12.19 2.74
C ALA A 14 1.85 12.90 3.96
N GLU A 15 1.36 12.62 5.15
CA GLU A 15 1.88 13.16 6.40
C GLU A 15 3.10 12.37 6.91
N ARG A 16 2.99 11.03 6.94
CA ARG A 16 3.99 10.19 7.62
C ARG A 16 5.21 9.88 6.77
N LEU A 17 5.01 9.65 5.46
CA LEU A 17 6.10 9.24 4.57
C LEU A 17 7.20 10.30 4.46
N PRO A 18 6.91 11.60 4.25
CA PRO A 18 7.95 12.64 4.27
C PRO A 18 8.69 12.69 5.61
N ALA A 19 7.99 12.61 6.74
CA ALA A 19 8.59 12.63 8.06
C ALA A 19 9.55 11.44 8.28
N LEU A 20 9.18 10.24 7.85
CA LEU A 20 10.03 9.05 7.90
C LEU A 20 11.28 9.19 7.03
N LEU A 21 11.20 9.96 5.95
CA LEU A 21 12.30 10.28 5.04
C LEU A 21 13.03 11.58 5.39
N GLN A 22 12.80 12.12 6.61
CA GLN A 22 13.42 13.35 7.13
C GLN A 22 13.17 14.58 6.25
N ARG A 23 11.95 14.67 5.69
CA ARG A 23 11.47 15.79 4.88
C ARG A 23 10.34 16.52 5.59
N ASP A 24 10.13 17.78 5.23
CA ASP A 24 9.01 18.58 5.76
C ASP A 24 7.68 18.13 5.10
N PRO A 25 6.74 17.54 5.85
CA PRO A 25 5.45 17.12 5.31
C PRO A 25 4.55 18.30 4.91
N ARG A 26 4.87 19.53 5.34
CA ARG A 26 4.14 20.77 5.00
C ARG A 26 4.67 21.46 3.75
N ALA A 27 5.76 20.96 3.17
CA ALA A 27 6.26 21.49 1.91
C ALA A 27 5.20 21.36 0.81
N ALA A 28 5.19 22.26 -0.17
CA ALA A 28 4.25 22.23 -1.29
C ALA A 28 4.36 20.93 -2.11
N ARG A 29 5.55 20.35 -2.18
CA ARG A 29 5.84 19.06 -2.84
C ARG A 29 6.74 18.21 -1.95
N PRO A 30 6.18 17.59 -0.90
CA PRO A 30 6.96 16.93 0.16
C PRO A 30 7.75 15.71 -0.33
N LEU A 31 7.34 15.11 -1.46
CA LEU A 31 7.99 13.94 -2.06
C LEU A 31 8.80 14.29 -3.32
N ALA A 32 9.08 15.57 -3.59
CA ALA A 32 9.82 15.98 -4.78
C ALA A 32 11.20 15.31 -4.88
N GLY A 33 11.49 14.73 -6.07
CA GLY A 33 12.76 14.05 -6.35
C GLY A 33 12.90 12.66 -5.73
N LEU A 34 11.83 12.09 -5.14
CA LEU A 34 11.80 10.70 -4.72
C LEU A 34 11.28 9.81 -5.83
N ASN A 35 11.92 8.65 -5.99
CA ASN A 35 11.44 7.56 -6.83
C ASN A 35 10.51 6.66 -6.02
N VAL A 36 9.28 6.49 -6.46
CA VAL A 36 8.26 5.68 -5.79
C VAL A 36 7.76 4.59 -6.72
N ILE A 37 7.64 3.37 -6.22
CA ILE A 37 6.89 2.31 -6.91
C ILE A 37 5.64 1.95 -6.12
N ASP A 38 4.50 1.84 -6.82
CA ASP A 38 3.22 1.40 -6.26
C ASP A 38 2.91 0.01 -6.85
N VAL A 39 3.11 -1.03 -6.04
CA VAL A 39 2.96 -2.43 -6.43
C VAL A 39 1.52 -2.89 -6.17
N GLY A 40 0.84 -3.32 -7.23
CA GLY A 40 -0.59 -3.59 -7.21
C GLY A 40 -1.39 -2.28 -7.28
N CYS A 41 -0.98 -1.36 -8.14
CA CYS A 41 -1.53 0.00 -8.25
C CYS A 41 -3.02 0.04 -8.63
N GLY A 42 -3.58 -1.05 -9.14
CA GLY A 42 -4.96 -1.12 -9.59
C GLY A 42 -5.27 -0.04 -10.61
N ALA A 43 -6.33 0.75 -10.37
CA ALA A 43 -6.74 1.87 -11.21
C ALA A 43 -6.02 3.21 -10.89
N GLY A 44 -4.92 3.19 -10.12
CA GLY A 44 -4.11 4.37 -9.82
C GLY A 44 -4.65 5.27 -8.69
N LEU A 45 -5.57 4.77 -7.87
CA LEU A 45 -6.25 5.57 -6.83
C LEU A 45 -5.31 6.07 -5.72
N VAL A 46 -4.16 5.43 -5.52
CA VAL A 46 -3.10 5.86 -4.61
C VAL A 46 -1.94 6.46 -5.39
N THR A 47 -1.55 5.85 -6.50
CA THR A 47 -0.45 6.25 -7.37
C THR A 47 -0.51 7.73 -7.77
N GLU A 48 -1.67 8.19 -8.26
CA GLU A 48 -1.83 9.59 -8.69
C GLU A 48 -1.71 10.61 -7.56
N PRO A 49 -2.39 10.46 -6.41
CA PRO A 49 -2.18 11.35 -5.28
C PRO A 49 -0.73 11.44 -4.83
N ILE A 50 0.03 10.33 -4.82
CA ILE A 50 1.46 10.33 -4.46
C ILE A 50 2.28 11.10 -5.49
N SER A 51 2.00 10.95 -6.78
CA SER A 51 2.65 11.76 -7.83
C SER A 51 2.39 13.26 -7.66
N ARG A 52 1.18 13.65 -7.27
CA ARG A 52 0.85 15.06 -6.99
C ARG A 52 1.63 15.65 -5.81
N LEU A 53 2.12 14.82 -4.89
CA LEU A 53 3.04 15.24 -3.82
C LEU A 53 4.47 15.48 -4.32
N GLY A 54 4.72 15.23 -5.60
CA GLY A 54 5.98 15.56 -6.28
C GLY A 54 6.90 14.40 -6.58
N ALA A 55 6.54 13.18 -6.20
CA ALA A 55 7.32 11.98 -6.51
C ALA A 55 7.29 11.62 -8.01
N ASP A 56 8.38 11.01 -8.49
CA ASP A 56 8.37 10.23 -9.74
C ASP A 56 7.82 8.83 -9.43
N VAL A 57 6.62 8.52 -9.94
CA VAL A 57 5.91 7.31 -9.56
C VAL A 57 5.81 6.34 -10.74
N LEU A 58 6.17 5.08 -10.47
CA LEU A 58 5.87 3.93 -11.30
C LEU A 58 4.78 3.09 -10.61
N GLY A 59 3.61 2.97 -11.24
CA GLY A 59 2.59 2.00 -10.83
C GLY A 59 2.80 0.68 -11.58
N ILE A 60 2.79 -0.45 -10.88
CA ILE A 60 2.77 -1.77 -11.52
C ILE A 60 1.58 -2.58 -11.04
N ASP A 61 1.01 -3.40 -11.92
CA ASP A 61 -0.08 -4.32 -11.58
C ASP A 61 0.04 -5.61 -12.41
N ALA A 62 -0.34 -6.73 -11.81
CA ALA A 62 -0.35 -8.05 -12.44
C ALA A 62 -1.46 -8.21 -13.49
N ALA A 63 -2.47 -7.34 -13.46
CA ALA A 63 -3.58 -7.36 -14.39
C ALA A 63 -3.42 -6.23 -15.42
N GLU A 64 -3.17 -6.56 -16.68
CA GLU A 64 -3.05 -5.61 -17.79
C GLU A 64 -4.26 -4.66 -17.89
N ARG A 65 -5.46 -5.19 -17.62
CA ARG A 65 -6.68 -4.39 -17.58
C ARG A 65 -6.62 -3.25 -16.56
N ASN A 66 -6.04 -3.49 -15.37
CA ASN A 66 -5.89 -2.47 -14.34
C ASN A 66 -4.95 -1.37 -14.80
N VAL A 67 -3.83 -1.74 -15.41
CA VAL A 67 -2.85 -0.80 -16.00
C VAL A 67 -3.50 0.08 -17.05
N ALA A 68 -4.26 -0.51 -17.99
CA ALA A 68 -4.95 0.25 -19.03
C ALA A 68 -5.96 1.26 -18.46
N VAL A 69 -6.67 0.89 -17.37
CA VAL A 69 -7.60 1.80 -16.67
C VAL A 69 -6.82 2.93 -15.99
N ALA A 70 -5.73 2.61 -15.29
CA ALA A 70 -4.89 3.58 -14.60
C ALA A 70 -4.26 4.59 -15.57
N GLU A 71 -3.71 4.13 -16.69
CA GLU A 71 -3.17 5.00 -17.75
C GLU A 71 -4.23 5.94 -18.33
N ARG A 72 -5.42 5.41 -18.60
CA ARG A 72 -6.54 6.25 -19.09
C ARG A 72 -6.90 7.31 -18.08
N HIS A 73 -6.99 6.97 -16.81
CA HIS A 73 -7.31 7.90 -15.73
C HIS A 73 -6.23 8.98 -15.59
N ALA A 74 -4.95 8.59 -15.61
CA ALA A 74 -3.83 9.53 -15.56
C ALA A 74 -3.84 10.53 -16.74
N ARG A 75 -4.12 10.07 -17.96
CA ARG A 75 -4.26 10.96 -19.13
C ARG A 75 -5.39 11.96 -18.95
N LEU A 76 -6.54 11.53 -18.42
CA LEU A 76 -7.69 12.41 -18.21
C LEU A 76 -7.47 13.43 -17.07
N SER A 77 -6.71 13.06 -16.04
CA SER A 77 -6.39 13.92 -14.90
C SER A 77 -5.14 14.79 -15.12
N GLY A 78 -4.40 14.60 -16.24
CA GLY A 78 -3.16 15.30 -16.52
C GLY A 78 -2.00 14.91 -15.60
N ALA A 79 -2.10 13.76 -14.93
CA ALA A 79 -1.04 13.28 -14.04
C ALA A 79 0.17 12.77 -14.84
N SER A 80 1.37 13.23 -14.47
CA SER A 80 2.63 12.79 -15.08
C SER A 80 3.23 11.67 -14.22
N LEU A 81 2.94 10.42 -14.61
CA LEU A 81 3.45 9.21 -13.97
C LEU A 81 3.44 8.05 -14.96
N ARG A 82 4.07 6.95 -14.60
CA ARG A 82 4.22 5.79 -15.47
C ARG A 82 3.48 4.59 -14.88
N TYR A 83 2.91 3.76 -15.77
CA TYR A 83 2.34 2.47 -15.40
C TYR A 83 2.98 1.35 -16.21
N ARG A 84 3.05 0.14 -15.64
CA ARG A 84 3.58 -1.03 -16.32
C ARG A 84 2.82 -2.30 -15.88
N HIS A 85 2.44 -3.13 -16.83
CA HIS A 85 1.97 -4.50 -16.55
C HIS A 85 3.19 -5.34 -16.18
N ALA A 86 3.36 -5.63 -14.89
CA ALA A 86 4.50 -6.39 -14.35
C ALA A 86 4.20 -6.91 -12.94
N LEU A 87 4.90 -7.96 -12.55
CA LEU A 87 5.05 -8.38 -11.16
C LEU A 87 6.32 -7.75 -10.56
N PRO A 88 6.42 -7.55 -9.24
CA PRO A 88 7.63 -7.03 -8.62
C PRO A 88 8.84 -7.96 -8.84
N GLU A 89 8.62 -9.27 -9.01
CA GLU A 89 9.65 -10.25 -9.34
C GLU A 89 10.28 -10.02 -10.72
N ASP A 90 9.58 -9.35 -11.63
CA ASP A 90 10.04 -9.04 -12.98
C ASP A 90 10.81 -7.71 -13.05
N CYS A 91 10.87 -6.96 -11.95
CA CYS A 91 11.52 -5.64 -11.88
C CYS A 91 12.98 -5.72 -11.41
N THR A 92 13.70 -6.76 -11.76
CA THR A 92 15.09 -7.00 -11.31
C THR A 92 16.09 -5.95 -11.75
N ASP A 93 15.82 -5.31 -12.90
CA ASP A 93 16.59 -4.18 -13.46
C ASP A 93 16.47 -2.89 -12.63
N GLN A 94 15.52 -2.85 -11.71
CA GLN A 94 15.23 -1.69 -10.85
C GLN A 94 15.54 -1.95 -9.38
N ALA A 95 16.34 -2.97 -9.07
CA ALA A 95 16.74 -3.29 -7.72
C ALA A 95 17.45 -2.09 -7.04
N GLY A 96 17.02 -1.76 -5.82
CA GLY A 96 17.63 -0.70 -5.01
C GLY A 96 17.44 0.72 -5.54
N THR A 97 16.45 0.96 -6.42
CA THR A 97 16.27 2.28 -7.07
C THR A 97 15.13 3.11 -6.49
N PHE A 98 14.23 2.51 -5.71
CA PHE A 98 13.06 3.22 -5.18
C PHE A 98 13.28 3.66 -3.74
N ASP A 99 13.17 4.95 -3.50
CA ASP A 99 13.15 5.52 -2.14
C ASP A 99 11.94 5.04 -1.35
N VAL A 100 10.85 4.75 -2.06
CA VAL A 100 9.60 4.24 -1.47
C VAL A 100 9.00 3.12 -2.30
N VAL A 101 8.63 2.03 -1.62
CA VAL A 101 7.82 0.94 -2.18
C VAL A 101 6.48 0.94 -1.45
N LEU A 102 5.39 1.13 -2.20
CA LEU A 102 4.03 1.00 -1.71
C LEU A 102 3.45 -0.35 -2.14
N CYS A 103 2.73 -1.02 -1.24
CA CYS A 103 2.03 -2.26 -1.51
C CYS A 103 0.77 -2.31 -0.64
N LEU A 104 -0.38 -1.98 -1.22
CA LEU A 104 -1.63 -1.81 -0.49
C LEU A 104 -2.71 -2.76 -1.01
N GLU A 105 -3.27 -3.61 -0.13
CA GLU A 105 -4.29 -4.62 -0.44
C GLU A 105 -3.82 -5.63 -1.53
N VAL A 106 -2.58 -6.11 -1.43
CA VAL A 106 -1.99 -7.05 -2.39
C VAL A 106 -1.50 -8.33 -1.71
N VAL A 107 -0.83 -8.20 -0.56
CA VAL A 107 -0.14 -9.34 0.08
C VAL A 107 -1.06 -10.51 0.43
N GLU A 108 -2.34 -10.26 0.66
CA GLU A 108 -3.38 -11.26 0.89
C GLU A 108 -3.82 -12.01 -0.37
N HIS A 109 -3.41 -11.55 -1.55
CA HIS A 109 -3.75 -12.16 -2.84
C HIS A 109 -2.61 -12.96 -3.46
N VAL A 110 -1.39 -12.88 -2.90
CA VAL A 110 -0.22 -13.53 -3.48
C VAL A 110 -0.14 -15.01 -3.10
N GLY A 111 0.33 -15.84 -4.03
CA GLY A 111 0.47 -17.28 -3.82
C GLY A 111 1.66 -17.67 -2.93
N ASN A 112 2.74 -16.88 -2.93
CA ASN A 112 3.96 -17.10 -2.15
C ASN A 112 4.41 -15.80 -1.49
N LEU A 113 3.92 -15.53 -0.29
CA LEU A 113 4.20 -14.31 0.45
C LEU A 113 5.69 -14.07 0.70
N PRO A 114 6.51 -15.03 1.15
CA PRO A 114 7.93 -14.81 1.36
C PRO A 114 8.67 -14.36 0.10
N ARG A 115 8.43 -15.02 -1.04
CA ARG A 115 9.05 -14.66 -2.32
C ARG A 115 8.61 -13.28 -2.80
N PHE A 116 7.34 -12.95 -2.63
CA PHE A 116 6.81 -11.64 -2.98
C PHE A 116 7.44 -10.53 -2.12
N LEU A 117 7.53 -10.73 -0.80
CA LEU A 117 8.17 -9.77 0.11
C LEU A 117 9.68 -9.62 -0.17
N GLU A 118 10.36 -10.70 -0.58
CA GLU A 118 11.74 -10.63 -1.05
C GLU A 118 11.87 -9.74 -2.28
N ALA A 119 10.96 -9.88 -3.26
CA ALA A 119 10.95 -9.05 -4.45
C ALA A 119 10.72 -7.56 -4.11
N LEU A 120 9.76 -7.27 -3.21
CA LEU A 120 9.56 -5.90 -2.72
C LEU A 120 10.81 -5.35 -2.03
N ALA A 121 11.45 -6.16 -1.18
CA ALA A 121 12.66 -5.76 -0.45
C ALA A 121 13.82 -5.39 -1.38
N ARG A 122 13.97 -6.11 -2.49
CA ARG A 122 15.00 -5.84 -3.50
C ARG A 122 14.80 -4.51 -4.23
N LEU A 123 13.58 -4.02 -4.34
CA LEU A 123 13.28 -2.76 -5.04
C LEU A 123 13.67 -1.53 -4.20
N VAL A 124 13.68 -1.65 -2.86
CA VAL A 124 13.91 -0.53 -1.94
C VAL A 124 15.36 -0.08 -1.98
N ALA A 125 15.58 1.21 -2.15
CA ALA A 125 16.90 1.82 -2.07
C ALA A 125 17.48 1.76 -0.64
N PRO A 126 18.79 1.88 -0.45
CA PRO A 126 19.39 2.01 0.88
C PRO A 126 18.72 3.16 1.67
N ARG A 127 18.33 2.90 2.92
CA ARG A 127 17.56 3.81 3.79
C ARG A 127 16.15 4.16 3.29
N GLY A 128 15.67 3.51 2.24
CA GLY A 128 14.32 3.68 1.72
C GLY A 128 13.24 3.13 2.67
N VAL A 129 12.00 3.39 2.32
CA VAL A 129 10.83 3.00 3.11
C VAL A 129 9.92 2.11 2.28
N MET A 130 9.46 1.00 2.89
CA MET A 130 8.40 0.16 2.35
C MET A 130 7.14 0.36 3.17
N LEU A 131 6.02 0.64 2.53
CA LEU A 131 4.71 0.69 3.16
C LEU A 131 3.88 -0.50 2.68
N ILE A 132 3.42 -1.32 3.60
CA ILE A 132 2.48 -2.40 3.34
C ILE A 132 1.18 -2.15 4.09
N GLY A 133 0.06 -2.23 3.36
CA GLY A 133 -1.29 -2.16 3.91
C GLY A 133 -2.08 -3.40 3.55
N THR A 134 -2.72 -4.04 4.54
CA THR A 134 -3.51 -5.26 4.35
C THR A 134 -4.45 -5.53 5.53
N LEU A 135 -5.20 -6.61 5.42
CA LEU A 135 -6.11 -7.12 6.45
C LEU A 135 -5.38 -8.06 7.41
N ASN A 136 -5.60 -7.85 8.73
CA ASN A 136 -5.04 -8.72 9.76
C ASN A 136 -5.87 -10.00 9.88
N ARG A 137 -5.24 -11.15 10.09
CA ARG A 137 -5.88 -12.45 10.32
C ARG A 137 -6.38 -12.59 11.75
N THR A 138 -7.51 -11.94 12.05
CA THR A 138 -8.20 -11.96 13.35
C THR A 138 -9.67 -12.34 13.18
N LEU A 139 -10.33 -12.75 14.26
CA LEU A 139 -11.78 -12.98 14.25
C LEU A 139 -12.54 -11.67 13.95
N ARG A 140 -12.03 -10.54 14.45
CA ARG A 140 -12.64 -9.24 14.21
C ARG A 140 -12.61 -8.85 12.72
N SER A 141 -11.48 -9.06 12.03
CA SER A 141 -11.39 -8.81 10.60
C SER A 141 -12.31 -9.75 9.81
N TYR A 142 -12.44 -11.01 10.21
CA TYR A 142 -13.39 -11.94 9.62
C TYR A 142 -14.81 -11.41 9.69
N ILE A 143 -15.25 -10.96 10.88
CA ILE A 143 -16.59 -10.43 11.08
C ILE A 143 -16.79 -9.12 10.31
N THR A 144 -15.84 -8.21 10.34
CA THR A 144 -16.01 -6.87 9.75
C THR A 144 -15.78 -6.84 8.25
N ALA A 145 -14.71 -7.47 7.76
CA ALA A 145 -14.35 -7.42 6.34
C ALA A 145 -15.13 -8.44 5.51
N ILE A 146 -15.40 -9.63 6.03
CA ILE A 146 -16.13 -10.66 5.29
C ILE A 146 -17.62 -10.57 5.58
N ILE A 147 -18.05 -10.83 6.83
CA ILE A 147 -19.49 -10.84 7.15
C ILE A 147 -20.08 -9.43 6.95
N GLY A 148 -19.44 -8.40 7.50
CA GLY A 148 -19.94 -7.04 7.44
C GLY A 148 -19.90 -6.45 6.03
N ALA A 149 -18.76 -6.43 5.38
CA ALA A 149 -18.60 -5.75 4.09
C ALA A 149 -19.16 -6.54 2.92
N GLU A 150 -19.03 -7.87 2.90
CA GLU A 150 -19.48 -8.69 1.77
C GLU A 150 -20.95 -9.12 1.92
N TYR A 151 -21.39 -9.56 3.11
CA TYR A 151 -22.71 -10.18 3.28
C TYR A 151 -23.78 -9.22 3.83
N VAL A 152 -23.43 -8.29 4.74
CA VAL A 152 -24.40 -7.40 5.38
C VAL A 152 -24.55 -6.08 4.61
N LEU A 153 -23.44 -5.44 4.27
CA LEU A 153 -23.45 -4.11 3.63
C LEU A 153 -23.36 -4.15 2.10
N GLY A 154 -22.99 -5.29 1.52
CA GLY A 154 -22.85 -5.44 0.08
C GLY A 154 -21.82 -4.48 -0.56
N TRP A 155 -20.83 -4.04 0.22
CA TRP A 155 -19.82 -3.11 -0.27
C TRP A 155 -18.82 -3.75 -1.22
N LEU A 156 -18.65 -5.06 -1.10
CA LEU A 156 -17.76 -5.89 -1.91
C LEU A 156 -18.51 -7.14 -2.38
N PRO A 157 -18.16 -7.70 -3.54
CA PRO A 157 -18.70 -8.98 -3.99
C PRO A 157 -18.40 -10.10 -3.00
N HIS A 158 -19.31 -11.06 -2.88
CA HIS A 158 -19.11 -12.24 -2.03
C HIS A 158 -17.87 -13.03 -2.49
N GLY A 159 -17.03 -13.46 -1.55
CA GLY A 159 -15.80 -14.20 -1.84
C GLY A 159 -14.63 -13.34 -2.30
N THR A 160 -14.72 -12.02 -2.14
CA THR A 160 -13.59 -11.12 -2.42
C THR A 160 -12.38 -11.42 -1.54
N HIS A 161 -12.63 -11.86 -0.28
CA HIS A 161 -11.56 -12.12 0.68
C HIS A 161 -11.55 -13.59 1.14
N ASP A 162 -10.35 -14.15 1.18
CA ASP A 162 -10.05 -15.43 1.84
C ASP A 162 -9.32 -15.13 3.15
N TRP A 163 -10.00 -15.29 4.30
CA TRP A 163 -9.43 -15.00 5.61
C TRP A 163 -8.14 -15.76 5.92
N HIS A 164 -7.95 -16.96 5.37
CA HIS A 164 -6.72 -17.74 5.56
C HIS A 164 -5.49 -17.07 4.95
N LYS A 165 -5.70 -16.20 3.97
CA LYS A 165 -4.64 -15.43 3.29
C LYS A 165 -4.34 -14.09 3.95
N PHE A 166 -5.14 -13.67 4.93
CA PHE A 166 -4.85 -12.43 5.68
C PHE A 166 -3.54 -12.57 6.43
N VAL A 167 -2.77 -11.50 6.47
CA VAL A 167 -1.40 -11.49 7.00
C VAL A 167 -1.38 -10.82 8.37
N ARG A 168 -0.79 -11.48 9.36
CA ARG A 168 -0.62 -10.88 10.70
C ARG A 168 0.54 -9.88 10.68
N PRO A 169 0.44 -8.74 11.39
CA PRO A 169 1.52 -7.76 11.50
C PRO A 169 2.87 -8.39 11.89
N ALA A 170 2.85 -9.35 12.83
CA ALA A 170 4.06 -10.03 13.29
C ALA A 170 4.66 -10.98 12.24
N GLU A 171 3.86 -11.61 11.38
CA GLU A 171 4.33 -12.47 10.28
C GLU A 171 5.04 -11.64 9.21
N LEU A 172 4.50 -10.45 8.93
CA LEU A 172 5.08 -9.50 8.00
C LEU A 172 6.42 -8.98 8.52
N ASP A 173 6.46 -8.50 9.77
CA ASP A 173 7.66 -8.01 10.43
C ASP A 173 8.76 -9.10 10.50
N PHE A 174 8.40 -10.32 10.93
CA PHE A 174 9.35 -11.44 11.00
C PHE A 174 10.00 -11.73 9.64
N THR A 175 9.22 -11.70 8.56
CA THR A 175 9.72 -11.97 7.22
C THR A 175 10.62 -10.83 6.72
N LEU A 176 10.19 -9.57 6.88
CA LEU A 176 10.93 -8.41 6.41
C LEU A 176 12.23 -8.15 7.19
N LYS A 177 12.28 -8.52 8.47
CA LYS A 177 13.53 -8.48 9.26
C LYS A 177 14.65 -9.34 8.65
N ARG A 178 14.32 -10.45 8.00
CA ARG A 178 15.29 -11.32 7.31
C ARG A 178 15.90 -10.64 6.08
N TYR A 179 15.21 -9.67 5.51
CA TYR A 179 15.67 -8.86 4.39
C TYR A 179 16.24 -7.50 4.80
N GLY A 180 16.51 -7.32 6.11
CA GLY A 180 17.16 -6.10 6.61
C GLY A 180 16.23 -4.92 6.86
N PHE A 181 14.92 -5.16 7.02
CA PHE A 181 13.96 -4.12 7.37
C PHE A 181 13.61 -4.13 8.85
N GLU A 182 13.21 -2.98 9.35
CA GLU A 182 12.63 -2.83 10.69
C GLU A 182 11.36 -1.98 10.63
N ILE A 183 10.42 -2.24 11.55
CA ILE A 183 9.21 -1.43 11.66
C ILE A 183 9.58 -0.03 12.13
N ALA A 184 9.23 0.97 11.34
CA ALA A 184 9.33 2.37 11.72
C ALA A 184 8.02 2.86 12.37
N GLU A 185 6.86 2.43 11.84
CA GLU A 185 5.55 2.82 12.34
C GLU A 185 4.47 1.79 11.95
N SER A 186 3.42 1.67 12.76
CA SER A 186 2.23 0.87 12.45
C SER A 186 0.98 1.61 12.89
N CYS A 187 -0.08 1.54 12.07
CA CYS A 187 -1.38 2.08 12.43
C CYS A 187 -2.51 1.23 11.86
N GLY A 188 -3.67 1.30 12.49
CA GLY A 188 -4.90 0.68 12.01
C GLY A 188 -5.71 1.65 11.16
N VAL A 189 -6.50 1.11 10.24
CA VAL A 189 -7.50 1.86 9.47
C VAL A 189 -8.86 1.23 9.73
N ALA A 190 -9.75 1.96 10.40
CA ALA A 190 -11.04 1.45 10.81
C ALA A 190 -12.20 2.33 10.34
N PHE A 191 -13.34 1.70 10.06
CA PHE A 191 -14.58 2.41 9.80
C PHE A 191 -15.30 2.69 11.14
N ASN A 192 -15.64 3.96 11.37
CA ASN A 192 -16.45 4.35 12.52
C ASN A 192 -17.92 4.45 12.07
N PRO A 193 -18.80 3.54 12.50
CA PRO A 193 -20.19 3.53 12.07
C PRO A 193 -21.02 4.69 12.64
N LEU A 194 -20.60 5.28 13.76
CA LEU A 194 -21.32 6.42 14.36
C LEU A 194 -21.12 7.71 13.56
N THR A 195 -19.91 7.92 13.04
CA THR A 195 -19.56 9.10 12.23
C THR A 195 -19.61 8.83 10.73
N MET A 196 -19.83 7.58 10.32
CA MET A 196 -19.77 7.12 8.92
C MET A 196 -18.46 7.48 8.23
N ARG A 197 -17.34 7.46 8.96
CA ARG A 197 -16.02 7.85 8.47
C ARG A 197 -14.97 6.78 8.72
N TRP A 198 -14.02 6.71 7.81
CA TRP A 198 -12.77 5.99 8.03
C TRP A 198 -11.82 6.82 8.88
N VAL A 199 -11.12 6.17 9.80
CA VAL A 199 -10.19 6.81 10.74
C VAL A 199 -8.90 6.01 10.87
N ILE A 200 -7.79 6.71 11.09
CA ILE A 200 -6.53 6.10 11.50
C ILE A 200 -6.53 5.99 13.02
N ASN A 201 -6.09 4.86 13.54
CA ASN A 201 -5.96 4.60 14.97
C ASN A 201 -4.79 3.66 15.28
N THR A 202 -4.64 3.22 16.51
CA THR A 202 -3.60 2.28 16.95
C THR A 202 -4.03 0.81 16.95
N ASP A 203 -5.28 0.53 16.62
CA ASP A 203 -5.85 -0.83 16.62
C ASP A 203 -5.58 -1.53 15.29
N LEU A 204 -4.64 -2.46 15.29
CA LEU A 204 -4.24 -3.25 14.12
C LEU A 204 -5.14 -4.46 13.86
N SER A 205 -6.24 -4.62 14.59
CA SER A 205 -7.01 -5.87 14.57
C SER A 205 -7.83 -6.12 13.29
N THR A 206 -8.00 -5.13 12.42
CA THR A 206 -8.77 -5.28 11.18
C THR A 206 -7.91 -4.99 9.96
N ASN A 207 -7.85 -3.75 9.53
CA ASN A 207 -6.98 -3.29 8.45
C ASN A 207 -5.85 -2.48 9.06
N TYR A 208 -4.64 -2.66 8.58
CA TYR A 208 -3.46 -1.98 9.10
C TYR A 208 -2.51 -1.52 7.99
N LEU A 209 -1.69 -0.53 8.33
CA LEU A 209 -0.56 -0.05 7.57
C LEU A 209 0.70 -0.24 8.40
N GLN A 210 1.76 -0.76 7.80
CA GLN A 210 3.09 -0.84 8.40
C GLN A 210 4.12 -0.18 7.50
N PHE A 211 4.84 0.78 8.06
CA PHE A 211 6.00 1.39 7.44
C PHE A 211 7.25 0.66 7.94
N HIS A 212 8.02 0.14 7.01
CA HIS A 212 9.29 -0.53 7.25
C HIS A 212 10.43 0.27 6.64
N ARG A 213 11.52 0.44 7.38
CA ARG A 213 12.73 1.12 6.91
C ARG A 213 13.81 0.10 6.63
N ALA A 214 14.50 0.24 5.50
CA ALA A 214 15.71 -0.52 5.24
C ALA A 214 16.80 -0.10 6.22
N ARG A 215 17.47 -1.08 6.85
CA ARG A 215 18.68 -0.84 7.63
C ARG A 215 19.78 -0.34 6.69
N GLY A 216 20.46 0.71 7.07
CA GLY A 216 21.57 1.27 6.29
C GLY A 216 22.82 0.41 6.34
#